data_b865fa639a9dfabfbc7c658483940f88
#
_entry.id   b865fa639a9dfabfbc7c658483940f88
#
_cell.length_a   1.000
_cell.length_b   1.000
_cell.length_c   1.000
_cell.angle_alpha   90.00
_cell.angle_beta   90.00
_cell.angle_gamma   90.00
#
_symmetry.space_group_name_H-M   'P 1'
#
loop_
_entity.id
_entity.type
_entity.pdbx_description
1 polymer ?
#
loop_
_entity_poly.entity_id
_entity_poly.type
_entity_poly.pdbx_seq_one_letter_code
_entity_poly.pdbx_strand_id
1 'polypeptide(L)'
;MTSNLSLLAIIILLLSGCTAPARSIIDISLPYSTQPSNPNEKEVYINSLVDDRSFEAQPTDLSTPSLNPNAEQGNNINARAIARKSGSDGKGLGDILLPEGKSVELLVTNVLKQALIANGYKIISDKELITDKTSIVDAKIDKFWAWMNQGLLASSITSQISTNVVIKNSNNTEKRTTSVKQSDTFQSTSDNNWKEIIEKVLNVYAVKLSSQLKL
;
A
#
# COMPACT_ATOMS: atom_id res chain seq x y z
N MET A 1 -19.54 57.45 -18.14
CA MET A 1 -18.46 56.75 -17.40
C MET A 1 -18.93 55.50 -16.66
N THR A 2 -19.99 54.82 -17.09
CA THR A 2 -20.61 53.66 -16.39
C THR A 2 -20.39 52.33 -17.10
N SER A 3 -19.80 52.33 -18.31
CA SER A 3 -19.62 51.11 -19.13
C SER A 3 -18.40 50.24 -18.73
N ASN A 4 -17.35 50.82 -18.15
CA ASN A 4 -16.12 50.10 -17.85
C ASN A 4 -16.17 49.32 -16.51
N LEU A 5 -17.08 49.64 -15.62
CA LEU A 5 -17.22 48.94 -14.32
C LEU A 5 -17.91 47.61 -14.47
N SER A 6 -18.84 47.49 -15.42
CA SER A 6 -19.57 46.23 -15.72
C SER A 6 -18.66 45.18 -16.39
N LEU A 7 -17.68 45.60 -17.18
CA LEU A 7 -16.74 44.68 -17.85
C LEU A 7 -15.73 44.08 -16.88
N LEU A 8 -15.34 44.85 -15.83
CA LEU A 8 -14.41 44.38 -14.80
C LEU A 8 -15.03 43.33 -13.87
N ALA A 9 -16.35 43.46 -13.60
CA ALA A 9 -17.09 42.50 -12.76
C ALA A 9 -17.28 41.14 -13.42
N ILE A 10 -17.36 41.09 -14.75
CA ILE A 10 -17.53 39.85 -15.51
C ILE A 10 -16.24 39.06 -15.59
N ILE A 11 -15.08 39.70 -15.59
CA ILE A 11 -13.78 39.01 -15.67
C ILE A 11 -13.42 38.30 -14.34
N ILE A 12 -13.90 38.79 -13.19
CA ILE A 12 -13.62 38.21 -11.87
C ILE A 12 -14.42 36.90 -11.64
N LEU A 13 -15.54 36.70 -12.32
CA LEU A 13 -16.38 35.48 -12.17
C LEU A 13 -15.87 34.26 -12.95
N LEU A 14 -14.88 34.41 -13.83
CA LEU A 14 -14.35 33.30 -14.63
C LEU A 14 -13.14 32.60 -13.99
N LEU A 15 -12.69 33.00 -12.81
CA LEU A 15 -11.52 32.42 -12.11
C LEU A 15 -11.88 31.43 -11.02
N SER A 16 -13.13 31.00 -10.89
CA SER A 16 -13.48 29.85 -10.05
C SER A 16 -13.09 28.54 -10.75
N GLY A 17 -11.79 28.37 -10.98
CA GLY A 17 -11.24 27.09 -11.37
C GLY A 17 -11.53 26.07 -10.28
N CYS A 18 -12.36 25.08 -10.52
CA CYS A 18 -12.46 23.89 -9.70
C CYS A 18 -11.05 23.26 -9.67
N THR A 19 -10.31 23.51 -8.60
CA THR A 19 -9.09 22.73 -8.34
C THR A 19 -9.52 21.29 -8.04
N ALA A 20 -9.39 20.42 -9.02
CA ALA A 20 -9.56 18.99 -8.77
C ALA A 20 -8.61 18.59 -7.64
N PRO A 21 -9.05 17.74 -6.67
CA PRO A 21 -8.19 17.29 -5.59
C PRO A 21 -6.94 16.63 -6.16
N ALA A 22 -5.78 17.21 -5.82
CA ALA A 22 -4.51 16.81 -6.40
C ALA A 22 -4.09 15.41 -5.92
N ARG A 23 -3.88 14.49 -6.86
CA ARG A 23 -3.21 13.21 -6.59
C ARG A 23 -1.75 13.43 -6.23
N SER A 24 -1.26 12.67 -5.25
CA SER A 24 0.15 12.59 -4.93
C SER A 24 0.70 11.25 -5.40
N ILE A 25 1.91 11.29 -5.99
CA ILE A 25 2.65 10.10 -6.36
C ILE A 25 3.79 9.95 -5.37
N ILE A 26 3.79 8.86 -4.60
CA ILE A 26 4.79 8.59 -3.57
C ILE A 26 5.48 7.28 -3.87
N ASP A 27 6.79 7.34 -4.03
CA ASP A 27 7.64 6.16 -4.18
C ASP A 27 8.00 5.60 -2.80
N ILE A 28 7.60 4.35 -2.54
CA ILE A 28 7.84 3.63 -1.29
C ILE A 28 9.08 2.77 -1.45
N SER A 29 10.03 2.96 -0.54
CA SER A 29 11.26 2.18 -0.48
C SER A 29 10.99 0.80 0.12
N LEU A 30 11.62 -0.23 -0.44
CA LEU A 30 11.59 -1.55 0.15
C LEU A 30 12.36 -1.59 1.47
N PRO A 31 11.90 -2.39 2.45
CA PRO A 31 12.67 -2.65 3.66
C PRO A 31 14.06 -3.19 3.34
N TYR A 32 15.03 -2.86 4.20
CA TYR A 32 16.37 -3.41 4.05
C TYR A 32 16.34 -4.92 4.33
N SER A 33 16.81 -5.73 3.38
CA SER A 33 16.93 -7.17 3.55
C SER A 33 18.28 -7.53 4.16
N THR A 34 18.26 -8.24 5.27
CA THR A 34 19.48 -8.90 5.78
C THR A 34 19.76 -10.13 4.92
N GLN A 35 21.01 -10.26 4.46
CA GLN A 35 21.47 -11.48 3.78
C GLN A 35 21.34 -12.69 4.72
N PRO A 36 20.90 -13.86 4.23
CA PRO A 36 20.85 -15.06 5.05
C PRO A 36 22.26 -15.44 5.51
N SER A 37 22.41 -15.72 6.79
CA SER A 37 23.69 -16.18 7.34
C SER A 37 24.10 -17.58 6.87
N ASN A 38 23.12 -18.41 6.49
CA ASN A 38 23.33 -19.73 5.88
C ASN A 38 22.13 -20.05 4.97
N PRO A 39 22.33 -20.27 3.65
CA PRO A 39 21.29 -20.79 2.80
C PRO A 39 20.92 -22.20 3.28
N ASN A 40 19.63 -22.45 3.55
CA ASN A 40 19.15 -23.80 3.69
C ASN A 40 18.88 -24.35 2.28
N GLU A 41 18.81 -25.68 2.10
CA GLU A 41 18.54 -26.31 0.81
C GLU A 41 17.03 -26.31 0.46
N LYS A 42 16.20 -25.63 1.25
CA LYS A 42 14.75 -25.62 1.05
C LYS A 42 14.40 -24.75 -0.14
N GLU A 43 13.71 -25.32 -1.10
CA GLU A 43 13.23 -24.60 -2.28
C GLU A 43 11.81 -24.11 -2.09
N VAL A 44 11.52 -22.96 -2.67
CA VAL A 44 10.18 -22.35 -2.63
C VAL A 44 9.84 -21.73 -3.98
N TYR A 45 8.61 -21.96 -4.43
CA TYR A 45 8.01 -21.34 -5.59
C TYR A 45 6.83 -20.48 -5.16
N ILE A 46 6.86 -19.19 -5.51
CA ILE A 46 5.73 -18.28 -5.27
C ILE A 46 4.79 -18.43 -6.46
N ASN A 47 3.71 -19.20 -6.24
CA ASN A 47 2.72 -19.50 -7.27
C ASN A 47 1.80 -18.30 -7.54
N SER A 48 1.34 -17.63 -6.48
CA SER A 48 0.48 -16.44 -6.61
C SER A 48 0.66 -15.49 -5.44
N LEU A 49 0.56 -14.20 -5.73
CA LEU A 49 0.28 -13.17 -4.75
C LEU A 49 -0.75 -12.23 -5.37
N VAL A 50 -1.90 -12.08 -4.74
CA VAL A 50 -3.05 -11.35 -5.28
C VAL A 50 -3.40 -10.17 -4.37
N ASP A 51 -3.63 -9.01 -4.96
CA ASP A 51 -4.21 -7.85 -4.28
C ASP A 51 -5.74 -8.03 -4.18
N ASP A 52 -6.21 -8.51 -3.02
CA ASP A 52 -7.61 -8.82 -2.72
C ASP A 52 -8.28 -7.72 -1.88
N ARG A 53 -7.71 -6.50 -1.88
CA ARG A 53 -8.25 -5.35 -1.15
C ARG A 53 -9.60 -4.92 -1.72
N SER A 54 -10.60 -4.78 -0.84
CA SER A 54 -11.89 -4.21 -1.20
C SER A 54 -11.86 -2.69 -1.16
N PHE A 55 -12.39 -2.04 -2.20
CA PHE A 55 -12.54 -0.59 -2.29
C PHE A 55 -14.02 -0.20 -2.21
N GLU A 56 -14.32 0.82 -1.40
CA GLU A 56 -15.66 1.39 -1.30
C GLU A 56 -15.68 2.82 -1.88
N ALA A 57 -16.82 3.22 -2.44
CA ALA A 57 -16.93 4.54 -3.05
C ALA A 57 -16.91 5.68 -2.01
N GLN A 58 -17.61 5.51 -0.90
CA GLN A 58 -17.72 6.47 0.20
C GLN A 58 -17.80 5.76 1.55
N PRO A 59 -16.68 5.18 2.03
CA PRO A 59 -16.69 4.48 3.29
C PRO A 59 -16.87 5.46 4.46
N THR A 60 -17.62 5.04 5.47
CA THR A 60 -17.71 5.76 6.76
C THR A 60 -16.47 5.53 7.61
N ASP A 61 -15.81 4.39 7.46
CA ASP A 61 -14.53 4.07 8.10
C ASP A 61 -13.37 4.45 7.17
N LEU A 62 -12.59 5.45 7.57
CA LEU A 62 -11.42 5.93 6.80
C LEU A 62 -10.36 4.84 6.59
N SER A 63 -10.36 3.79 7.41
CA SER A 63 -9.47 2.64 7.23
C SER A 63 -9.86 1.76 6.03
N THR A 64 -11.04 1.93 5.46
CA THR A 64 -11.48 1.23 4.25
C THR A 64 -10.87 1.89 3.01
N PRO A 65 -10.20 1.13 2.13
CA PRO A 65 -9.68 1.66 0.88
C PRO A 65 -10.77 2.32 0.04
N SER A 66 -10.45 3.51 -0.48
CA SER A 66 -11.38 4.26 -1.32
C SER A 66 -10.61 5.21 -2.23
N LEU A 67 -11.19 5.56 -3.35
CA LEU A 67 -10.65 6.56 -4.27
C LEU A 67 -11.61 7.74 -4.40
N ASN A 68 -11.08 8.88 -4.78
CA ASN A 68 -11.90 10.04 -5.08
C ASN A 68 -12.78 9.73 -6.32
N PRO A 69 -14.11 9.73 -6.20
CA PRO A 69 -15.00 9.40 -7.31
C PRO A 69 -14.91 10.39 -8.48
N ASN A 70 -14.45 11.62 -8.22
CA ASN A 70 -14.31 12.68 -9.22
C ASN A 70 -12.92 12.72 -9.87
N ALA A 71 -11.99 11.85 -9.45
CA ALA A 71 -10.67 11.77 -10.07
C ALA A 71 -10.72 10.85 -11.30
N GLU A 72 -9.84 11.13 -12.29
CA GLU A 72 -9.71 10.26 -13.45
C GLU A 72 -9.55 8.80 -13.05
N GLN A 73 -10.44 7.96 -13.54
CA GLN A 73 -10.42 6.51 -13.38
C GLN A 73 -9.56 5.93 -14.52
N GLY A 74 -8.24 5.83 -14.29
CA GLY A 74 -7.36 5.14 -15.24
C GLY A 74 -7.25 3.65 -14.94
N ASN A 75 -6.75 2.89 -15.90
CA ASN A 75 -6.47 1.46 -15.71
C ASN A 75 -5.48 1.25 -14.55
N ASN A 76 -5.77 0.29 -13.67
CA ASN A 76 -4.92 -0.13 -12.56
C ASN A 76 -4.72 0.89 -11.41
N ILE A 77 -5.56 1.93 -11.29
CA ILE A 77 -5.44 2.90 -10.19
C ILE A 77 -5.57 2.21 -8.83
N ASN A 78 -6.52 1.30 -8.65
CA ASN A 78 -6.71 0.55 -7.40
C ASN A 78 -5.44 -0.21 -7.01
N ALA A 79 -4.75 -0.83 -7.97
CA ALA A 79 -3.51 -1.56 -7.72
C ALA A 79 -2.37 -0.67 -7.21
N ARG A 80 -2.41 0.64 -7.54
CA ARG A 80 -1.41 1.63 -7.13
C ARG A 80 -1.83 2.44 -5.91
N ALA A 81 -3.11 2.47 -5.56
CA ALA A 81 -3.64 3.28 -4.47
C ALA A 81 -3.17 2.75 -3.12
N ILE A 82 -2.59 3.65 -2.29
CA ILE A 82 -2.05 3.32 -0.97
C ILE A 82 -2.65 4.16 0.15
N ALA A 83 -3.29 5.30 -0.19
CA ALA A 83 -3.98 6.15 0.78
C ALA A 83 -4.96 7.10 0.08
N ARG A 84 -5.84 7.70 0.90
CA ARG A 84 -6.66 8.84 0.51
C ARG A 84 -6.54 9.93 1.56
N LYS A 85 -6.21 11.14 1.12
CA LYS A 85 -6.26 12.34 1.95
C LYS A 85 -7.72 12.74 2.15
N SER A 86 -8.11 13.02 3.38
CA SER A 86 -9.47 13.48 3.70
C SER A 86 -9.42 14.74 4.58
N GLY A 87 -10.35 15.65 4.35
CA GLY A 87 -10.58 16.81 5.20
C GLY A 87 -11.32 16.45 6.49
N SER A 88 -11.45 17.43 7.40
CA SER A 88 -12.19 17.28 8.67
C SER A 88 -13.67 16.95 8.46
N ASP A 89 -14.21 17.32 7.29
CA ASP A 89 -15.57 17.03 6.86
C ASP A 89 -15.73 15.67 6.13
N GLY A 90 -14.66 14.86 6.10
CA GLY A 90 -14.61 13.57 5.41
C GLY A 90 -14.50 13.69 3.88
N LYS A 91 -14.47 14.91 3.32
CA LYS A 91 -14.27 15.08 1.87
C LYS A 91 -12.87 14.68 1.47
N GLY A 92 -12.79 13.96 0.36
CA GLY A 92 -11.51 13.57 -0.23
C GLY A 92 -10.74 14.78 -0.77
N LEU A 93 -9.50 14.94 -0.29
CA LEU A 93 -8.57 15.99 -0.72
C LEU A 93 -7.60 15.49 -1.80
N GLY A 94 -7.66 14.20 -2.15
CA GLY A 94 -6.82 13.58 -3.18
C GLY A 94 -6.41 12.17 -2.78
N ASP A 95 -6.01 11.38 -3.79
CA ASP A 95 -5.52 10.03 -3.61
C ASP A 95 -3.98 10.03 -3.55
N ILE A 96 -3.41 9.07 -2.86
CA ILE A 96 -1.97 8.80 -2.86
C ILE A 96 -1.74 7.47 -3.57
N LEU A 97 -0.93 7.54 -4.63
CA LEU A 97 -0.65 6.41 -5.50
C LEU A 97 0.84 6.10 -5.54
N LEU A 98 1.18 4.85 -5.76
CA LEU A 98 2.52 4.45 -6.19
C LEU A 98 2.82 5.00 -7.61
N PRO A 99 4.10 5.15 -8.00
CA PRO A 99 4.49 5.51 -9.35
C PRO A 99 3.93 4.55 -10.41
N GLU A 100 3.87 5.00 -11.65
CA GLU A 100 3.52 4.13 -12.78
C GLU A 100 4.50 2.95 -12.89
N GLY A 101 3.97 1.80 -13.27
CA GLY A 101 4.73 0.54 -13.30
C GLY A 101 4.94 -0.12 -11.93
N LYS A 102 4.51 0.51 -10.83
CA LYS A 102 4.53 -0.08 -9.48
C LYS A 102 3.11 -0.41 -9.04
N SER A 103 2.96 -1.45 -8.23
CA SER A 103 1.69 -1.84 -7.60
C SER A 103 1.92 -2.31 -6.17
N VAL A 104 0.87 -2.33 -5.37
CA VAL A 104 0.90 -2.90 -4.02
C VAL A 104 1.26 -4.38 -4.08
N GLU A 105 0.72 -5.10 -5.06
CA GLU A 105 1.06 -6.51 -5.31
C GLU A 105 2.55 -6.70 -5.54
N LEU A 106 3.17 -5.91 -6.45
CA LEU A 106 4.61 -5.98 -6.72
C LEU A 106 5.44 -5.64 -5.47
N LEU A 107 5.03 -4.61 -4.72
CA LEU A 107 5.71 -4.20 -3.50
C LEU A 107 5.71 -5.31 -2.45
N VAL A 108 4.55 -5.89 -2.16
CA VAL A 108 4.41 -6.97 -1.17
C VAL A 108 5.06 -8.27 -1.65
N THR A 109 5.02 -8.57 -2.95
CA THR A 109 5.75 -9.72 -3.54
C THR A 109 7.25 -9.60 -3.27
N ASN A 110 7.83 -8.41 -3.44
CA ASN A 110 9.25 -8.20 -3.18
C ASN A 110 9.59 -8.36 -1.69
N VAL A 111 8.72 -7.88 -0.78
CA VAL A 111 8.89 -8.10 0.67
C VAL A 111 8.81 -9.59 1.02
N LEU A 112 7.84 -10.31 0.45
CA LEU A 112 7.72 -11.76 0.65
C LEU A 112 8.95 -12.52 0.16
N LYS A 113 9.47 -12.18 -1.03
CA LYS A 113 10.72 -12.75 -1.57
C LYS A 113 11.90 -12.50 -0.62
N GLN A 114 12.06 -11.26 -0.16
CA GLN A 114 13.12 -10.92 0.78
C GLN A 114 12.99 -11.68 2.11
N ALA A 115 11.78 -11.81 2.64
CA ALA A 115 11.52 -12.55 3.87
C ALA A 115 11.84 -14.05 3.73
N LEU A 116 11.53 -14.66 2.59
CA LEU A 116 11.88 -16.04 2.28
C LEU A 116 13.40 -16.22 2.16
N ILE A 117 14.08 -15.35 1.39
CA ILE A 117 15.54 -15.37 1.25
C ILE A 117 16.24 -15.19 2.60
N ALA A 118 15.77 -14.25 3.44
CA ALA A 118 16.31 -14.02 4.78
C ALA A 118 16.17 -15.25 5.69
N ASN A 119 15.20 -16.12 5.44
CA ASN A 119 15.04 -17.42 6.10
C ASN A 119 15.79 -18.58 5.40
N GLY A 120 16.66 -18.26 4.44
CA GLY A 120 17.51 -19.22 3.76
C GLY A 120 16.85 -20.00 2.63
N TYR A 121 15.64 -19.61 2.20
CA TYR A 121 15.00 -20.29 1.08
C TYR A 121 15.62 -19.90 -0.25
N LYS A 122 15.76 -20.89 -1.14
CA LYS A 122 16.08 -20.69 -2.55
C LYS A 122 14.77 -20.50 -3.33
N ILE A 123 14.58 -19.35 -3.95
CA ILE A 123 13.39 -19.07 -4.75
C ILE A 123 13.55 -19.70 -6.14
N ILE A 124 12.63 -20.58 -6.51
CA ILE A 124 12.49 -21.16 -7.84
C ILE A 124 11.64 -20.19 -8.67
N SER A 125 12.15 -19.75 -9.80
CA SER A 125 11.43 -18.82 -10.70
C SER A 125 10.73 -19.54 -11.85
N ASP A 126 11.19 -20.73 -12.22
CA ASP A 126 10.64 -21.53 -13.30
C ASP A 126 9.78 -22.65 -12.74
N LYS A 127 8.53 -22.71 -13.18
CA LYS A 127 7.57 -23.73 -12.78
C LYS A 127 7.99 -25.16 -13.17
N GLU A 128 8.76 -25.28 -14.23
CA GLU A 128 9.26 -26.59 -14.69
C GLU A 128 10.34 -27.19 -13.75
N LEU A 129 10.94 -26.36 -12.89
CA LEU A 129 11.93 -26.79 -11.91
C LEU A 129 11.33 -27.19 -10.55
N ILE A 130 10.00 -27.16 -10.43
CA ILE A 130 9.31 -27.58 -9.20
C ILE A 130 9.46 -29.09 -9.03
N THR A 131 9.88 -29.49 -7.82
CA THR A 131 10.00 -30.88 -7.40
C THR A 131 9.14 -31.16 -6.17
N ASP A 132 9.06 -32.42 -5.74
CA ASP A 132 8.34 -32.79 -4.50
C ASP A 132 8.93 -32.15 -3.23
N LYS A 133 10.15 -31.61 -3.31
CA LYS A 133 10.81 -30.90 -2.22
C LYS A 133 10.53 -29.40 -2.24
N THR A 134 9.95 -28.87 -3.32
CA THR A 134 9.67 -27.45 -3.48
C THR A 134 8.38 -27.09 -2.75
N SER A 135 8.45 -26.15 -1.82
CA SER A 135 7.26 -25.57 -1.17
C SER A 135 6.58 -24.59 -2.11
N ILE A 136 5.26 -24.65 -2.19
CA ILE A 136 4.44 -23.75 -3.01
C ILE A 136 3.83 -22.69 -2.09
N VAL A 137 3.99 -21.42 -2.45
CA VAL A 137 3.47 -20.28 -1.70
C VAL A 137 2.40 -19.57 -2.49
N ASP A 138 1.22 -19.45 -1.90
CA ASP A 138 0.12 -18.60 -2.34
C ASP A 138 -0.09 -17.49 -1.29
N ALA A 139 -0.29 -16.25 -1.71
CA ALA A 139 -0.52 -15.15 -0.80
C ALA A 139 -1.66 -14.23 -1.28
N LYS A 140 -2.34 -13.60 -0.33
CA LYS A 140 -3.36 -12.58 -0.57
C LYS A 140 -3.08 -11.36 0.28
N ILE A 141 -3.26 -10.17 -0.29
CA ILE A 141 -3.23 -8.90 0.43
C ILE A 141 -4.65 -8.51 0.77
N ASP A 142 -5.02 -8.58 2.04
CA ASP A 142 -6.35 -8.15 2.50
C ASP A 142 -6.37 -6.64 2.77
N LYS A 143 -5.23 -6.06 3.19
CA LYS A 143 -5.10 -4.64 3.48
C LYS A 143 -3.69 -4.13 3.18
N PHE A 144 -3.61 -3.01 2.52
CA PHE A 144 -2.46 -2.14 2.38
C PHE A 144 -3.03 -0.74 2.19
N TRP A 145 -3.19 -0.01 3.31
CA TRP A 145 -3.90 1.26 3.30
C TRP A 145 -3.41 2.19 4.38
N ALA A 146 -3.32 3.48 4.06
CA ALA A 146 -3.09 4.52 5.03
C ALA A 146 -4.22 5.56 5.01
N TRP A 147 -4.53 6.10 6.18
CA TRP A 147 -5.59 7.09 6.37
C TRP A 147 -5.21 8.10 7.44
N MET A 148 -5.87 9.24 7.44
CA MET A 148 -5.64 10.32 8.38
C MET A 148 -6.87 10.55 9.24
N ASN A 149 -6.65 10.69 10.55
CA ASN A 149 -7.64 11.20 11.50
C ASN A 149 -7.22 12.60 11.91
N GLN A 150 -8.09 13.59 11.66
CA GLN A 150 -7.84 14.97 12.02
C GLN A 150 -8.17 15.19 13.50
N GLY A 151 -7.24 15.78 14.26
CA GLY A 151 -7.44 16.28 15.61
C GLY A 151 -7.48 17.81 15.63
N LEU A 152 -7.77 18.38 16.80
CA LEU A 152 -7.88 19.84 16.98
C LEU A 152 -6.54 20.58 16.80
N LEU A 153 -5.44 19.99 17.26
CA LEU A 153 -4.10 20.60 17.23
C LEU A 153 -3.11 19.87 16.34
N ALA A 154 -3.37 18.60 16.03
CA ALA A 154 -2.51 17.77 15.21
C ALA A 154 -3.34 16.67 14.55
N SER A 155 -2.85 16.13 13.44
CA SER A 155 -3.46 15.00 12.74
C SER A 155 -2.63 13.74 12.93
N SER A 156 -3.28 12.59 13.06
CA SER A 156 -2.60 11.30 13.05
C SER A 156 -2.76 10.61 11.71
N ILE A 157 -1.65 10.11 11.15
CA ILE A 157 -1.66 9.24 9.98
C ILE A 157 -1.46 7.82 10.48
N THR A 158 -2.35 6.93 10.08
CA THR A 158 -2.30 5.51 10.40
C THR A 158 -2.12 4.71 9.12
N SER A 159 -1.28 3.68 9.14
CA SER A 159 -1.13 2.73 8.04
C SER A 159 -1.26 1.30 8.56
N GLN A 160 -1.87 0.44 7.76
CA GLN A 160 -2.06 -0.98 8.07
C GLN A 160 -1.75 -1.84 6.85
N ILE A 161 -1.02 -2.95 7.10
CA ILE A 161 -0.79 -4.01 6.13
C ILE A 161 -1.29 -5.32 6.74
N SER A 162 -2.05 -6.08 5.96
CA SER A 162 -2.52 -7.42 6.33
C SER A 162 -2.46 -8.35 5.13
N THR A 163 -1.87 -9.53 5.34
CA THR A 163 -1.76 -10.58 4.32
C THR A 163 -2.05 -11.94 4.89
N ASN A 164 -2.59 -12.82 4.05
CA ASN A 164 -2.72 -14.26 4.31
C ASN A 164 -1.76 -15.01 3.38
N VAL A 165 -0.86 -15.79 3.96
CA VAL A 165 0.11 -16.61 3.24
C VAL A 165 -0.18 -18.08 3.51
N VAL A 166 -0.27 -18.87 2.45
CA VAL A 166 -0.45 -20.33 2.49
C VAL A 166 0.80 -20.97 1.91
N ILE A 167 1.44 -21.83 2.69
CA ILE A 167 2.62 -22.57 2.29
C ILE A 167 2.23 -24.04 2.24
N LYS A 168 2.38 -24.68 1.07
CA LYS A 168 2.10 -26.09 0.83
C LYS A 168 3.39 -26.80 0.50
N ASN A 169 3.66 -27.89 1.18
CA ASN A 169 4.67 -28.86 0.83
C ASN A 169 4.04 -30.25 0.73
N SER A 170 4.82 -31.29 0.36
CA SER A 170 4.31 -32.67 0.18
C SER A 170 3.58 -33.23 1.40
N ASN A 171 3.86 -32.74 2.61
CA ASN A 171 3.38 -33.32 3.87
C ASN A 171 2.42 -32.43 4.65
N ASN A 172 2.40 -31.11 4.36
CA ASN A 172 1.70 -30.15 5.19
C ASN A 172 1.20 -28.93 4.39
N THR A 173 0.15 -28.31 4.91
CA THR A 173 -0.33 -26.99 4.47
C THR A 173 -0.39 -26.06 5.67
N GLU A 174 0.39 -25.00 5.63
CA GLU A 174 0.44 -24.01 6.69
C GLU A 174 -0.20 -22.71 6.23
N LYS A 175 -0.98 -22.09 7.13
CA LYS A 175 -1.58 -20.78 6.91
C LYS A 175 -1.01 -19.80 7.90
N ARG A 176 -0.61 -18.64 7.44
CA ARG A 176 -0.05 -17.55 8.25
C ARG A 176 -0.78 -16.25 7.90
N THR A 177 -1.32 -15.60 8.91
CA THR A 177 -1.86 -14.24 8.78
C THR A 177 -0.88 -13.26 9.43
N THR A 178 -0.38 -12.32 8.65
CA THR A 178 0.46 -11.23 9.14
C THR A 178 -0.31 -9.93 9.05
N SER A 179 -0.53 -9.28 10.19
CA SER A 179 -1.17 -7.96 10.23
C SER A 179 -0.37 -7.03 11.12
N VAL A 180 -0.11 -5.81 10.62
CA VAL A 180 0.62 -4.74 11.32
C VAL A 180 -0.10 -3.43 11.08
N LYS A 181 -0.22 -2.63 12.14
CA LYS A 181 -0.77 -1.28 12.11
C LYS A 181 0.17 -0.34 12.86
N GLN A 182 0.48 0.84 12.28
CA GLN A 182 1.28 1.89 12.87
C GLN A 182 0.57 3.23 12.72
N SER A 183 0.79 4.12 13.68
CA SER A 183 0.22 5.47 13.66
C SER A 183 1.23 6.46 14.22
N ASP A 184 1.37 7.62 13.59
CA ASP A 184 2.14 8.74 14.09
C ASP A 184 1.34 10.04 13.99
N THR A 185 1.68 11.01 14.85
CA THR A 185 0.99 12.30 14.94
C THR A 185 1.87 13.40 14.36
N PHE A 186 1.29 14.26 13.53
CA PHE A 186 1.97 15.32 12.82
C PHE A 186 1.20 16.65 13.02
N GLN A 187 1.93 17.76 13.23
CA GLN A 187 1.33 19.10 13.30
C GLN A 187 0.84 19.59 11.93
N SER A 188 1.55 19.18 10.87
CA SER A 188 1.13 19.38 9.47
C SER A 188 1.35 18.10 8.70
N THR A 189 0.51 17.81 7.69
CA THR A 189 0.62 16.61 6.88
C THR A 189 1.17 16.94 5.51
N SER A 190 2.33 16.36 5.18
CA SER A 190 2.99 16.45 3.87
C SER A 190 3.07 15.07 3.23
N ASP A 191 3.40 15.00 1.95
CA ASP A 191 3.63 13.72 1.27
C ASP A 191 4.75 12.89 1.93
N ASN A 192 5.75 13.57 2.53
CA ASN A 192 6.82 12.90 3.29
C ASN A 192 6.28 12.20 4.55
N ASN A 193 5.31 12.77 5.26
CA ASN A 193 4.71 12.12 6.43
C ASN A 193 3.94 10.86 6.05
N TRP A 194 3.24 10.88 4.92
CA TRP A 194 2.59 9.70 4.37
C TRP A 194 3.60 8.62 3.99
N LYS A 195 4.68 9.01 3.30
CA LYS A 195 5.76 8.10 2.96
C LYS A 195 6.36 7.45 4.22
N GLU A 196 6.72 8.26 5.21
CA GLU A 196 7.33 7.81 6.46
C GLU A 196 6.50 6.76 7.18
N ILE A 197 5.19 7.00 7.37
CA ILE A 197 4.33 6.04 8.09
C ILE A 197 4.11 4.76 7.29
N ILE A 198 4.01 4.84 5.94
CA ILE A 198 3.85 3.66 5.10
C ILE A 198 5.14 2.83 5.10
N GLU A 199 6.31 3.45 4.99
CA GLU A 199 7.59 2.75 5.07
C GLU A 199 7.82 2.16 6.46
N LYS A 200 7.44 2.86 7.53
CA LYS A 200 7.51 2.37 8.91
C LYS A 200 6.68 1.09 9.10
N VAL A 201 5.41 1.09 8.66
CA VAL A 201 4.57 -0.10 8.77
C VAL A 201 5.09 -1.24 7.90
N LEU A 202 5.62 -0.94 6.70
CA LEU A 202 6.18 -1.93 5.80
C LEU A 202 7.45 -2.60 6.40
N ASN A 203 8.30 -1.84 7.07
CA ASN A 203 9.46 -2.37 7.79
C ASN A 203 9.05 -3.33 8.91
N VAL A 204 8.08 -2.93 9.76
CA VAL A 204 7.58 -3.78 10.84
C VAL A 204 6.89 -5.03 10.28
N TYR A 205 6.14 -4.88 9.18
CA TYR A 205 5.50 -5.99 8.48
C TYR A 205 6.54 -6.98 7.95
N ALA A 206 7.62 -6.53 7.31
CA ALA A 206 8.67 -7.38 6.77
C ALA A 206 9.34 -8.23 7.87
N VAL A 207 9.66 -7.61 9.02
CA VAL A 207 10.24 -8.30 10.18
C VAL A 207 9.27 -9.36 10.72
N LYS A 208 7.99 -9.00 10.91
CA LYS A 208 6.97 -9.92 11.42
C LYS A 208 6.72 -11.07 10.45
N LEU A 209 6.57 -10.78 9.15
CA LEU A 209 6.41 -11.80 8.11
C LEU A 209 7.60 -12.76 8.12
N SER A 210 8.83 -12.23 8.10
CA SER A 210 10.05 -13.06 8.15
C SER A 210 10.07 -13.98 9.38
N SER A 211 9.69 -13.47 10.55
CA SER A 211 9.65 -14.29 11.78
C SER A 211 8.62 -15.42 11.73
N GLN A 212 7.52 -15.23 11.00
CA GLN A 212 6.45 -16.23 10.83
C GLN A 212 6.77 -17.27 9.74
N LEU A 213 7.69 -16.94 8.82
CA LEU A 213 8.12 -17.85 7.74
C LEU A 213 9.30 -18.74 8.15
N LYS A 214 9.79 -18.64 9.39
CA LYS A 214 10.76 -19.61 9.95
C LYS A 214 10.06 -20.96 10.10
N LEU A 215 10.52 -21.94 9.35
CA LEU A 215 10.06 -23.34 9.38
C LEU A 215 11.11 -24.23 10.05
#